data_a0cf39a0c435fb453b16f54803d32299
#
_entry.id   a0cf39a0c435fb453b16f54803d32299
#
_cell.length_a   1.000
_cell.length_b   1.000
_cell.length_c   1.000
_cell.angle_alpha   90.00
_cell.angle_beta   90.00
_cell.angle_gamma   90.00
#
_symmetry.space_group_name_H-M   'P 1'
#
loop_
_entity.id
_entity.type
_entity.pdbx_description
1 polymer ?
#
loop_
_entity_poly.entity_id
_entity_poly.type
_entity_poly.pdbx_seq_one_letter_code
_entity_poly.pdbx_strand_id
1 'polypeptide(L)'
;MSDRQAALEMALKQIEKQFGKGSIMKLGEQSDRRVSTIPSGSLALDVALGVGGYPRGRIIEVYGPESSGKTTVALHAIAEVQASGGQAAFIDAEHALDPVYAQKLGVNIDQLLLSQPDTGEQALEIAEALVRSGAIDIIVIDSVAALVPKAEIEGDMGDSHVGLQARLMSQALRKLSGAINKSNTIAVFINQIREKVGVMFGNPETTPGGRALKFYSTIRLEVRRAEQLKQGNDIVGNKTKIKVVKNKVAPPFRVAEVDIMYGEGISREGEIIDMGSDLDIIQKSGAWYSYNDERLGQGRENAKLFLKENAALRLEIMKKIREHYNLDGEHIAPEDTEQMEFIDE
;
A
#
# COMPACT_ATOMS: atom_id res chain seq x y z
N MET A 1 -45.43 -2.25 18.39
CA MET A 1 -44.09 -1.65 18.34
C MET A 1 -43.98 -0.70 19.50
N SER A 2 -42.87 -0.64 20.22
CA SER A 2 -42.72 0.33 21.31
C SER A 2 -42.66 1.76 20.73
N ASP A 3 -43.18 2.75 21.45
CA ASP A 3 -43.15 4.18 21.02
C ASP A 3 -41.71 4.62 20.63
N ARG A 4 -40.71 4.04 21.25
CA ARG A 4 -39.31 4.29 20.96
C ARG A 4 -38.90 3.78 19.56
N GLN A 5 -39.43 2.67 19.12
CA GLN A 5 -39.16 2.09 17.80
C GLN A 5 -39.81 2.86 16.67
N ALA A 6 -41.08 3.33 16.92
CA ALA A 6 -41.77 4.19 15.99
C ALA A 6 -41.09 5.57 15.82
N ALA A 7 -40.57 6.13 16.92
CA ALA A 7 -39.82 7.39 16.90
C ALA A 7 -38.49 7.22 16.12
N LEU A 8 -37.78 6.09 16.28
CA LEU A 8 -36.56 5.80 15.53
C LEU A 8 -36.84 5.67 14.03
N GLU A 9 -37.88 4.96 13.63
CA GLU A 9 -38.24 4.80 12.21
C GLU A 9 -38.62 6.16 11.56
N MET A 10 -39.32 7.03 12.28
CA MET A 10 -39.59 8.38 11.80
C MET A 10 -38.32 9.19 11.62
N ALA A 11 -37.38 9.13 12.57
CA ALA A 11 -36.10 9.79 12.46
C ALA A 11 -35.27 9.29 11.26
N LEU A 12 -35.21 7.97 11.04
CA LEU A 12 -34.53 7.38 9.89
C LEU A 12 -35.12 7.85 8.57
N LYS A 13 -36.44 7.85 8.43
CA LYS A 13 -37.15 8.34 7.23
C LYS A 13 -36.87 9.83 7.00
N GLN A 14 -36.81 10.65 8.06
CA GLN A 14 -36.50 12.06 7.95
C GLN A 14 -35.08 12.31 7.49
N ILE A 15 -34.11 11.54 8.02
CA ILE A 15 -32.70 11.58 7.62
C ILE A 15 -32.55 11.21 6.14
N GLU A 16 -33.18 10.13 5.69
CA GLU A 16 -33.14 9.72 4.28
C GLU A 16 -33.77 10.76 3.35
N LYS A 17 -34.86 11.40 3.79
CA LYS A 17 -35.52 12.47 3.03
C LYS A 17 -34.63 13.70 2.90
N GLN A 18 -33.90 14.05 3.95
CA GLN A 18 -33.05 15.25 4.00
C GLN A 18 -31.69 15.06 3.33
N PHE A 19 -31.05 13.90 3.50
CA PHE A 19 -29.68 13.63 3.10
C PHE A 19 -29.54 12.60 1.98
N GLY A 20 -30.65 12.00 1.54
CA GLY A 20 -30.68 10.99 0.48
C GLY A 20 -30.69 9.56 1.01
N LYS A 21 -31.13 8.64 0.15
CA LYS A 21 -31.17 7.20 0.43
C LYS A 21 -29.76 6.67 0.73
N GLY A 22 -29.59 5.88 1.80
CA GLY A 22 -28.31 5.33 2.21
C GLY A 22 -27.43 6.27 3.04
N SER A 23 -27.96 7.45 3.45
CA SER A 23 -27.29 8.36 4.38
C SER A 23 -27.12 7.78 5.80
N ILE A 24 -27.99 6.84 6.15
CA ILE A 24 -27.92 6.03 7.37
C ILE A 24 -28.35 4.60 7.04
N MET A 25 -27.65 3.62 7.62
CA MET A 25 -27.93 2.21 7.43
C MET A 25 -27.50 1.41 8.65
N LYS A 26 -28.04 0.23 8.83
CA LYS A 26 -27.56 -0.70 9.86
C LYS A 26 -26.26 -1.34 9.38
N LEU A 27 -25.28 -1.46 10.27
CA LEU A 27 -23.98 -2.03 9.92
C LEU A 27 -24.08 -3.45 9.36
N GLY A 28 -24.99 -4.29 9.89
CA GLY A 28 -25.22 -5.65 9.41
C GLY A 28 -25.80 -5.72 7.98
N GLU A 29 -26.43 -4.67 7.48
CA GLU A 29 -26.90 -4.60 6.09
C GLU A 29 -25.75 -4.35 5.10
N GLN A 30 -24.56 -4.00 5.60
CA GLN A 30 -23.31 -3.81 4.82
C GLN A 30 -22.33 -4.96 4.95
N SER A 31 -22.66 -6.03 5.71
CA SER A 31 -21.74 -7.13 6.02
C SER A 31 -21.18 -7.86 4.77
N ASP A 32 -21.83 -7.75 3.62
CA ASP A 32 -21.36 -8.30 2.34
C ASP A 32 -20.42 -7.38 1.55
N ARG A 33 -20.06 -6.20 2.04
CA ARG A 33 -19.08 -5.34 1.37
C ARG A 33 -17.67 -5.77 1.70
N ARG A 34 -17.18 -6.74 0.93
CA ARG A 34 -15.76 -7.10 0.84
C ARG A 34 -14.92 -5.87 0.54
N VAL A 35 -13.77 -5.78 1.16
CA VAL A 35 -12.78 -4.75 0.83
C VAL A 35 -12.24 -5.04 -0.57
N SER A 36 -12.63 -4.26 -1.56
CA SER A 36 -12.05 -4.35 -2.89
C SER A 36 -10.61 -3.89 -2.85
N THR A 37 -9.71 -4.69 -3.39
CA THR A 37 -8.27 -4.44 -3.38
C THR A 37 -7.66 -4.52 -4.77
N ILE A 38 -6.44 -3.99 -4.89
CA ILE A 38 -5.53 -4.23 -6.02
C ILE A 38 -4.26 -4.84 -5.47
N PRO A 39 -3.69 -5.90 -6.08
CA PRO A 39 -2.42 -6.47 -5.66
C PRO A 39 -1.33 -5.41 -5.58
N SER A 40 -0.44 -5.53 -4.62
CA SER A 40 0.67 -4.58 -4.42
C SER A 40 1.82 -4.78 -5.41
N GLY A 41 1.84 -5.92 -6.11
CA GLY A 41 2.96 -6.39 -6.92
C GLY A 41 3.96 -7.26 -6.15
N SER A 42 3.75 -7.43 -4.84
CA SER A 42 4.50 -8.33 -3.96
C SER A 42 3.53 -9.27 -3.25
N LEU A 43 3.73 -10.57 -3.44
CA LEU A 43 2.89 -11.60 -2.81
C LEU A 43 3.04 -11.58 -1.28
N ALA A 44 4.27 -11.40 -0.79
CA ALA A 44 4.54 -11.31 0.63
C ALA A 44 3.85 -10.09 1.27
N LEU A 45 3.84 -8.95 0.56
CA LEU A 45 3.14 -7.76 1.03
C LEU A 45 1.62 -7.94 1.00
N ASP A 46 1.07 -8.57 -0.03
CA ASP A 46 -0.37 -8.86 -0.11
C ASP A 46 -0.84 -9.74 1.07
N VAL A 47 -0.04 -10.74 1.44
CA VAL A 47 -0.26 -11.57 2.64
C VAL A 47 -0.14 -10.75 3.92
N ALA A 48 0.87 -9.89 4.03
CA ALA A 48 1.05 -9.04 5.22
C ALA A 48 -0.08 -8.02 5.39
N LEU A 49 -0.64 -7.52 4.29
CA LEU A 49 -1.81 -6.62 4.29
C LEU A 49 -3.10 -7.34 4.74
N GLY A 50 -3.18 -8.66 4.58
CA GLY A 50 -4.26 -9.50 5.10
C GLY A 50 -5.56 -9.45 4.30
N VAL A 51 -5.63 -8.62 3.25
CA VAL A 51 -6.79 -8.48 2.35
C VAL A 51 -6.42 -8.66 0.87
N GLY A 52 -5.20 -9.16 0.60
CA GLY A 52 -4.75 -9.51 -0.74
C GLY A 52 -4.25 -8.33 -1.59
N GLY A 53 -4.05 -7.16 -0.99
CA GLY A 53 -3.53 -6.00 -1.70
C GLY A 53 -3.89 -4.67 -1.06
N TYR A 54 -3.73 -3.59 -1.83
CA TYR A 54 -4.10 -2.24 -1.40
C TYR A 54 -5.61 -2.02 -1.49
N PRO A 55 -6.28 -1.59 -0.40
CA PRO A 55 -7.73 -1.35 -0.41
C PRO A 55 -8.07 -0.13 -1.26
N ARG A 56 -9.06 -0.28 -2.16
CA ARG A 56 -9.60 0.81 -2.98
C ARG A 56 -10.30 1.86 -2.12
N GLY A 57 -10.21 3.10 -2.56
CA GLY A 57 -10.83 4.23 -1.87
C GLY A 57 -10.15 4.60 -0.56
N ARG A 58 -8.86 4.27 -0.39
CA ARG A 58 -8.12 4.47 0.85
C ARG A 58 -6.79 5.18 0.63
N ILE A 59 -6.34 5.83 1.71
CA ILE A 59 -5.04 6.49 1.79
C ILE A 59 -4.04 5.53 2.40
N ILE A 60 -2.90 5.38 1.75
CA ILE A 60 -1.77 4.55 2.16
C ILE A 60 -0.55 5.45 2.31
N GLU A 61 0.16 5.35 3.43
CA GLU A 61 1.46 5.99 3.61
C GLU A 61 2.55 4.93 3.51
N VAL A 62 3.53 5.15 2.64
CA VAL A 62 4.75 4.35 2.50
C VAL A 62 5.93 5.21 2.93
N TYR A 63 6.59 4.86 4.02
CA TYR A 63 7.66 5.69 4.56
C TYR A 63 8.88 4.85 4.96
N GLY A 64 10.02 5.50 5.04
CA GLY A 64 11.30 4.87 5.38
C GLY A 64 12.48 5.74 5.07
N PRO A 65 13.71 5.27 5.38
CA PRO A 65 14.94 5.93 5.03
C PRO A 65 15.08 6.16 3.53
N GLU A 66 15.98 7.04 3.15
CA GLU A 66 16.34 7.24 1.75
C GLU A 66 16.84 5.94 1.11
N SER A 67 16.53 5.76 -0.16
CA SER A 67 16.90 4.55 -0.95
C SER A 67 16.47 3.22 -0.33
N SER A 68 15.43 3.20 0.51
CA SER A 68 14.91 1.95 1.11
C SER A 68 14.00 1.13 0.18
N GLY A 69 13.62 1.66 -1.00
CA GLY A 69 12.75 0.99 -1.97
C GLY A 69 11.30 1.46 -1.95
N LYS A 70 10.98 2.60 -1.31
CA LYS A 70 9.61 3.15 -1.23
C LYS A 70 8.99 3.37 -2.61
N THR A 71 9.69 4.07 -3.49
CA THR A 71 9.26 4.34 -4.87
C THR A 71 9.10 3.05 -5.66
N THR A 72 10.00 2.06 -5.47
CA THR A 72 9.89 0.73 -6.08
C THR A 72 8.59 0.04 -5.69
N VAL A 73 8.23 0.03 -4.40
CA VAL A 73 6.97 -0.55 -3.91
C VAL A 73 5.75 0.15 -4.54
N ALA A 74 5.79 1.48 -4.66
CA ALA A 74 4.70 2.24 -5.29
C ALA A 74 4.60 1.99 -6.80
N LEU A 75 5.73 1.89 -7.51
CA LEU A 75 5.74 1.61 -8.95
C LEU A 75 5.21 0.21 -9.27
N HIS A 76 5.49 -0.80 -8.44
CA HIS A 76 4.88 -2.12 -8.60
C HIS A 76 3.36 -2.07 -8.48
N ALA A 77 2.82 -1.29 -7.53
CA ALA A 77 1.37 -1.11 -7.40
C ALA A 77 0.76 -0.43 -8.65
N ILE A 78 1.45 0.56 -9.23
CA ILE A 78 1.04 1.18 -10.49
C ILE A 78 1.00 0.14 -11.61
N ALA A 79 2.04 -0.69 -11.74
CA ALA A 79 2.09 -1.75 -12.76
C ALA A 79 0.92 -2.73 -12.63
N GLU A 80 0.55 -3.13 -11.42
CA GLU A 80 -0.60 -4.02 -11.18
C GLU A 80 -1.94 -3.35 -11.53
N VAL A 81 -2.11 -2.05 -11.22
CA VAL A 81 -3.29 -1.29 -11.62
C VAL A 81 -3.42 -1.26 -13.14
N GLN A 82 -2.34 -0.91 -13.85
CA GLN A 82 -2.33 -0.83 -15.29
C GLN A 82 -2.54 -2.21 -15.96
N ALA A 83 -1.96 -3.27 -15.41
CA ALA A 83 -2.16 -4.64 -15.87
C ALA A 83 -3.62 -5.09 -15.76
N SER A 84 -4.37 -4.57 -14.81
CA SER A 84 -5.83 -4.78 -14.67
C SER A 84 -6.69 -3.83 -15.50
N GLY A 85 -6.08 -3.02 -16.37
CA GLY A 85 -6.78 -2.04 -17.23
C GLY A 85 -7.13 -0.72 -16.52
N GLY A 86 -6.61 -0.50 -15.31
CA GLY A 86 -6.83 0.72 -14.54
C GLY A 86 -5.92 1.88 -14.95
N GLN A 87 -6.28 3.09 -14.50
CA GLN A 87 -5.57 4.33 -14.77
C GLN A 87 -4.73 4.75 -13.56
N ALA A 88 -3.50 5.19 -13.83
CA ALA A 88 -2.55 5.58 -12.81
C ALA A 88 -2.01 7.00 -13.04
N ALA A 89 -1.78 7.71 -11.93
CA ALA A 89 -1.11 9.00 -11.92
C ALA A 89 0.05 9.02 -10.92
N PHE A 90 1.10 9.75 -11.27
CA PHE A 90 2.27 9.94 -10.43
C PHE A 90 2.57 11.45 -10.30
N ILE A 91 2.54 11.94 -9.08
CA ILE A 91 2.93 13.31 -8.74
C ILE A 91 4.36 13.25 -8.22
N ASP A 92 5.30 13.65 -9.08
CA ASP A 92 6.75 13.61 -8.83
C ASP A 92 7.23 14.97 -8.30
N ALA A 93 7.06 15.18 -7.01
CA ALA A 93 7.51 16.41 -6.34
C ALA A 93 9.02 16.45 -6.11
N GLU A 94 9.72 15.34 -6.21
CA GLU A 94 11.20 15.27 -6.12
C GLU A 94 11.87 15.41 -7.49
N HIS A 95 11.14 15.38 -8.59
CA HIS A 95 11.66 15.40 -9.97
C HIS A 95 12.69 14.27 -10.24
N ALA A 96 12.46 13.10 -9.67
CA ALA A 96 13.45 12.03 -9.61
C ALA A 96 12.96 10.70 -10.23
N LEU A 97 11.76 10.67 -10.82
CA LEU A 97 11.23 9.45 -11.45
C LEU A 97 12.05 9.09 -12.69
N ASP A 98 12.65 7.91 -12.66
CA ASP A 98 13.32 7.31 -13.83
C ASP A 98 12.32 6.48 -14.65
N PRO A 99 11.96 6.92 -15.87
CA PRO A 99 11.02 6.21 -16.72
C PRO A 99 11.54 4.84 -17.18
N VAL A 100 12.86 4.69 -17.36
CA VAL A 100 13.47 3.42 -17.76
C VAL A 100 13.34 2.40 -16.64
N TYR A 101 13.57 2.83 -15.41
CA TYR A 101 13.38 1.99 -14.25
C TYR A 101 11.91 1.61 -14.06
N ALA A 102 10.99 2.58 -14.16
CA ALA A 102 9.56 2.33 -14.05
C ALA A 102 9.09 1.28 -15.10
N GLN A 103 9.54 1.40 -16.35
CA GLN A 103 9.23 0.45 -17.41
C GLN A 103 9.75 -0.96 -17.11
N LYS A 104 10.94 -1.10 -16.53
CA LYS A 104 11.50 -2.39 -16.11
C LYS A 104 10.67 -3.07 -15.01
N LEU A 105 10.01 -2.29 -14.17
CA LEU A 105 9.10 -2.79 -13.14
C LEU A 105 7.71 -3.18 -13.70
N GLY A 106 7.47 -2.98 -14.99
CA GLY A 106 6.21 -3.30 -15.65
C GLY A 106 5.25 -2.13 -15.81
N VAL A 107 5.66 -0.91 -15.47
CA VAL A 107 4.83 0.28 -15.68
C VAL A 107 4.77 0.60 -17.17
N ASN A 108 3.56 0.77 -17.68
CA ASN A 108 3.33 1.34 -19.02
C ASN A 108 3.51 2.87 -18.91
N ILE A 109 4.69 3.35 -19.30
CA ILE A 109 5.04 4.76 -19.19
C ILE A 109 4.26 5.65 -20.14
N ASP A 110 3.78 5.10 -21.28
CA ASP A 110 2.98 5.85 -22.24
C ASP A 110 1.56 6.15 -21.75
N GLN A 111 1.09 5.37 -20.76
CA GLN A 111 -0.23 5.54 -20.15
C GLN A 111 -0.17 6.14 -18.73
N LEU A 112 1.02 6.30 -18.16
CA LEU A 112 1.18 6.88 -16.84
C LEU A 112 1.04 8.41 -16.91
N LEU A 113 0.06 8.96 -16.19
CA LEU A 113 -0.06 10.41 -16.03
C LEU A 113 1.01 10.90 -15.07
N LEU A 114 1.93 11.74 -15.53
CA LEU A 114 3.00 12.32 -14.74
C LEU A 114 2.78 13.81 -14.55
N SER A 115 2.90 14.29 -13.31
CA SER A 115 2.94 15.71 -12.97
C SER A 115 4.17 16.03 -12.12
N GLN A 116 4.86 17.10 -12.43
CA GLN A 116 6.02 17.61 -11.71
C GLN A 116 5.73 19.05 -11.23
N PRO A 117 5.02 19.20 -10.11
CA PRO A 117 4.56 20.49 -9.60
C PRO A 117 5.70 21.29 -8.96
N ASP A 118 5.60 22.61 -9.03
CA ASP A 118 6.57 23.53 -8.42
C ASP A 118 6.30 23.77 -6.93
N THR A 119 5.04 23.61 -6.48
CA THR A 119 4.62 23.86 -5.08
C THR A 119 3.79 22.72 -4.52
N GLY A 120 3.76 22.61 -3.20
CA GLY A 120 2.91 21.62 -2.51
C GLY A 120 1.42 21.85 -2.76
N GLU A 121 0.97 23.10 -2.84
CA GLU A 121 -0.41 23.45 -3.18
C GLU A 121 -0.78 22.93 -4.57
N GLN A 122 0.07 23.22 -5.57
CA GLN A 122 -0.16 22.74 -6.95
C GLN A 122 -0.23 21.21 -7.02
N ALA A 123 0.69 20.52 -6.35
CA ALA A 123 0.71 19.06 -6.28
C ALA A 123 -0.63 18.50 -5.75
N LEU A 124 -1.11 19.04 -4.64
CA LEU A 124 -2.31 18.56 -3.96
C LEU A 124 -3.60 18.97 -4.68
N GLU A 125 -3.62 20.12 -5.36
CA GLU A 125 -4.75 20.54 -6.22
C GLU A 125 -4.86 19.66 -7.47
N ILE A 126 -3.74 19.32 -8.12
CA ILE A 126 -3.72 18.37 -9.25
C ILE A 126 -4.21 17.00 -8.78
N ALA A 127 -3.71 16.52 -7.63
CA ALA A 127 -4.17 15.26 -7.06
C ALA A 127 -5.69 15.29 -6.75
N GLU A 128 -6.21 16.38 -6.19
CA GLU A 128 -7.64 16.56 -5.92
C GLU A 128 -8.46 16.51 -7.21
N ALA A 129 -8.04 17.20 -8.27
CA ALA A 129 -8.73 17.23 -9.56
C ALA A 129 -8.79 15.83 -10.19
N LEU A 130 -7.66 15.10 -10.20
CA LEU A 130 -7.59 13.73 -10.72
C LEU A 130 -8.48 12.76 -9.95
N VAL A 131 -8.43 12.80 -8.61
CA VAL A 131 -9.26 11.93 -7.76
C VAL A 131 -10.75 12.23 -7.95
N ARG A 132 -11.14 13.51 -8.01
CA ARG A 132 -12.54 13.91 -8.20
C ARG A 132 -13.10 13.54 -9.56
N SER A 133 -12.26 13.35 -10.56
CA SER A 133 -12.70 12.87 -11.89
C SER A 133 -13.34 11.49 -11.83
N GLY A 134 -12.97 10.67 -10.82
CA GLY A 134 -13.41 9.29 -10.70
C GLY A 134 -12.79 8.34 -11.72
N ALA A 135 -11.85 8.82 -12.54
CA ALA A 135 -11.23 8.04 -13.63
C ALA A 135 -9.86 7.44 -13.24
N ILE A 136 -9.33 7.75 -12.06
CA ILE A 136 -8.02 7.31 -11.60
C ILE A 136 -8.16 6.22 -10.54
N ASP A 137 -7.56 5.06 -10.76
CA ASP A 137 -7.57 3.93 -9.83
C ASP A 137 -6.48 4.05 -8.76
N ILE A 138 -5.30 4.56 -9.13
CA ILE A 138 -4.21 4.83 -8.20
C ILE A 138 -3.54 6.17 -8.50
N ILE A 139 -3.23 6.91 -7.44
CA ILE A 139 -2.39 8.10 -7.49
C ILE A 139 -1.26 7.98 -6.48
N VAL A 140 -0.04 8.22 -6.92
CA VAL A 140 1.15 8.22 -6.07
C VAL A 140 1.67 9.65 -5.96
N ILE A 141 1.97 10.10 -4.75
CA ILE A 141 2.62 11.37 -4.45
C ILE A 141 4.00 11.08 -3.86
N ASP A 142 5.05 11.38 -4.60
CA ASP A 142 6.46 11.17 -4.21
C ASP A 142 7.24 12.48 -4.20
N SER A 143 7.60 13.02 -3.08
CA SER A 143 7.26 12.62 -1.74
C SER A 143 6.62 13.77 -0.95
N VAL A 144 5.93 13.44 0.17
CA VAL A 144 5.37 14.46 1.09
C VAL A 144 6.46 15.41 1.59
N ALA A 145 7.69 14.92 1.78
CA ALA A 145 8.82 15.75 2.22
C ALA A 145 9.15 16.88 1.22
N ALA A 146 8.87 16.67 -0.06
CA ALA A 146 9.13 17.63 -1.15
C ALA A 146 7.93 18.57 -1.44
N LEU A 147 6.80 18.41 -0.76
CA LEU A 147 5.64 19.29 -0.88
C LEU A 147 5.90 20.60 -0.11
N VAL A 148 6.66 21.49 -0.73
CA VAL A 148 7.02 22.79 -0.15
C VAL A 148 5.87 23.76 -0.37
N PRO A 149 5.35 24.43 0.68
CA PRO A 149 4.33 25.47 0.54
C PRO A 149 4.82 26.64 -0.31
N LYS A 150 3.94 27.20 -1.14
CA LYS A 150 4.24 28.33 -2.01
C LYS A 150 4.84 29.51 -1.22
N ALA A 151 4.27 29.82 -0.06
CA ALA A 151 4.75 30.90 0.79
C ALA A 151 6.19 30.70 1.30
N GLU A 152 6.64 29.45 1.42
CA GLU A 152 8.02 29.13 1.79
C GLU A 152 8.98 29.34 0.60
N ILE A 153 8.53 29.02 -0.63
CA ILE A 153 9.31 29.21 -1.86
C ILE A 153 9.48 30.70 -2.18
N GLU A 154 8.43 31.50 -1.96
CA GLU A 154 8.40 32.94 -2.24
C GLU A 154 9.02 33.79 -1.11
N GLY A 155 9.29 33.18 0.07
CA GLY A 155 9.93 33.86 1.20
C GLY A 155 11.44 34.07 1.02
N ASP A 156 12.01 34.93 1.85
CA ASP A 156 13.44 35.21 1.84
C ASP A 156 14.22 34.05 2.52
N MET A 157 15.50 33.89 2.10
CA MET A 157 16.38 32.90 2.72
C MET A 157 16.59 33.21 4.20
N GLY A 158 16.21 32.29 5.07
CA GLY A 158 16.29 32.44 6.53
C GLY A 158 14.95 32.72 7.21
N ASP A 159 13.89 32.95 6.47
CA ASP A 159 12.54 33.09 7.03
C ASP A 159 12.08 31.80 7.70
N SER A 160 11.37 31.97 8.82
CA SER A 160 10.83 30.83 9.57
C SER A 160 9.41 30.51 9.11
N HIS A 161 9.25 29.35 8.45
CA HIS A 161 7.96 28.86 7.94
C HIS A 161 7.44 27.67 8.73
N VAL A 162 7.61 27.69 10.06
CA VAL A 162 7.24 26.57 10.94
C VAL A 162 5.77 26.18 10.79
N GLY A 163 5.55 24.92 10.48
CA GLY A 163 4.23 24.31 10.46
C GLY A 163 3.37 24.57 9.21
N LEU A 164 3.85 25.32 8.20
CA LEU A 164 3.10 25.56 6.96
C LEU A 164 2.80 24.27 6.22
N GLN A 165 3.80 23.40 6.04
CA GLN A 165 3.62 22.11 5.39
C GLN A 165 2.59 21.22 6.15
N ALA A 166 2.63 21.21 7.48
CA ALA A 166 1.68 20.45 8.28
C ALA A 166 0.23 20.97 8.14
N ARG A 167 0.06 22.29 8.01
CA ARG A 167 -1.25 22.93 7.75
C ARG A 167 -1.76 22.58 6.36
N LEU A 168 -0.89 22.67 5.35
CA LEU A 168 -1.20 22.31 3.98
C LEU A 168 -1.65 20.85 3.88
N MET A 169 -0.90 19.92 4.45
CA MET A 169 -1.27 18.50 4.49
C MET A 169 -2.59 18.26 5.23
N SER A 170 -2.82 18.93 6.35
CA SER A 170 -4.07 18.79 7.11
C SER A 170 -5.28 19.29 6.32
N GLN A 171 -5.14 20.39 5.58
CA GLN A 171 -6.18 20.94 4.74
C GLN A 171 -6.46 20.03 3.54
N ALA A 172 -5.42 19.58 2.85
CA ALA A 172 -5.53 18.72 1.68
C ALA A 172 -6.18 17.37 2.03
N LEU A 173 -5.73 16.71 3.10
CA LEU A 173 -6.26 15.39 3.49
C LEU A 173 -7.74 15.46 3.93
N ARG A 174 -8.18 16.57 4.53
CA ARG A 174 -9.60 16.78 4.82
C ARG A 174 -10.47 16.82 3.57
N LYS A 175 -9.95 17.43 2.48
CA LYS A 175 -10.66 17.49 1.19
C LYS A 175 -10.56 16.16 0.44
N LEU A 176 -9.35 15.59 0.38
CA LEU A 176 -9.06 14.39 -0.40
C LEU A 176 -9.71 13.13 0.15
N SER A 177 -9.76 12.95 1.48
CA SER A 177 -10.24 11.69 2.08
C SER A 177 -11.64 11.29 1.63
N GLY A 178 -12.57 12.25 1.59
CA GLY A 178 -13.92 12.00 1.11
C GLY A 178 -13.99 11.73 -0.39
N ALA A 179 -13.21 12.46 -1.19
CA ALA A 179 -13.12 12.26 -2.64
C ALA A 179 -12.52 10.90 -2.99
N ILE A 180 -11.41 10.53 -2.34
CA ILE A 180 -10.72 9.23 -2.50
C ILE A 180 -11.67 8.06 -2.21
N ASN A 181 -12.43 8.14 -1.11
CA ASN A 181 -13.39 7.10 -0.76
C ASN A 181 -14.51 6.97 -1.81
N LYS A 182 -15.05 8.11 -2.29
CA LYS A 182 -16.14 8.11 -3.28
C LYS A 182 -15.70 7.64 -4.66
N SER A 183 -14.49 7.98 -5.07
CA SER A 183 -13.93 7.60 -6.39
C SER A 183 -13.33 6.19 -6.41
N ASN A 184 -13.21 5.51 -5.25
CA ASN A 184 -12.49 4.26 -5.09
C ASN A 184 -11.01 4.33 -5.52
N THR A 185 -10.42 5.52 -5.55
CA THR A 185 -9.00 5.72 -5.87
C THR A 185 -8.12 5.24 -4.71
N ILE A 186 -7.02 4.56 -5.01
CA ILE A 186 -5.95 4.29 -4.05
C ILE A 186 -5.00 5.48 -4.07
N ALA A 187 -4.82 6.15 -2.92
CA ALA A 187 -3.88 7.26 -2.81
C ALA A 187 -2.66 6.85 -1.98
N VAL A 188 -1.51 6.75 -2.62
CA VAL A 188 -0.24 6.39 -1.99
C VAL A 188 0.59 7.64 -1.77
N PHE A 189 0.89 7.94 -0.51
CA PHE A 189 1.79 9.02 -0.12
C PHE A 189 3.13 8.43 0.29
N ILE A 190 4.17 8.73 -0.45
CA ILE A 190 5.54 8.36 -0.08
C ILE A 190 6.08 9.42 0.86
N ASN A 191 6.75 8.99 1.94
CA ASN A 191 7.30 9.89 2.93
C ASN A 191 8.71 9.46 3.36
N GLN A 192 9.47 10.41 3.82
CA GLN A 192 10.82 10.20 4.35
C GLN A 192 10.76 10.12 5.88
N ILE A 193 11.83 9.64 6.48
CA ILE A 193 12.06 9.70 7.94
C ILE A 193 12.95 10.90 8.22
N ARG A 194 12.63 11.62 9.31
CA ARG A 194 13.44 12.66 9.91
C ARG A 194 13.62 12.34 11.39
N GLU A 195 14.71 12.79 11.97
CA GLU A 195 14.98 12.66 13.40
C GLU A 195 14.59 13.94 14.13
N LYS A 196 13.91 13.80 15.25
CA LYS A 196 13.64 14.91 16.16
C LYS A 196 14.87 15.18 17.01
N VAL A 197 15.37 16.40 16.93
CA VAL A 197 16.47 16.85 17.79
C VAL A 197 16.00 16.89 19.25
N GLY A 198 16.85 16.41 20.19
CA GLY A 198 16.60 16.51 21.63
C GLY A 198 15.71 15.43 22.24
N VAL A 199 15.34 14.39 21.52
CA VAL A 199 14.63 13.22 22.10
C VAL A 199 15.62 12.28 22.74
N MET A 200 15.73 12.33 24.08
CA MET A 200 16.64 11.45 24.84
C MET A 200 16.06 10.07 25.13
N PHE A 201 14.73 9.92 25.11
CA PHE A 201 14.03 8.66 25.40
C PHE A 201 12.93 8.42 24.35
N GLY A 202 12.75 7.15 23.94
CA GLY A 202 11.78 6.74 22.93
C GLY A 202 12.31 6.81 21.51
N ASN A 203 11.41 6.71 20.50
CA ASN A 203 11.79 6.74 19.10
C ASN A 203 11.88 8.20 18.60
N PRO A 204 13.07 8.70 18.21
CA PRO A 204 13.25 10.04 17.68
C PRO A 204 12.69 10.19 16.25
N GLU A 205 12.48 9.08 15.56
CA GLU A 205 12.06 9.12 14.14
C GLU A 205 10.64 9.67 13.98
N THR A 206 10.48 10.52 12.99
CA THR A 206 9.19 11.09 12.60
C THR A 206 9.12 11.28 11.09
N THR A 207 7.92 11.45 10.56
CA THR A 207 7.69 11.76 9.15
C THR A 207 7.32 13.24 8.98
N PRO A 208 7.79 13.93 7.91
CA PRO A 208 7.36 15.28 7.52
C PRO A 208 5.85 15.36 7.27
N GLY A 209 5.32 16.60 7.17
CA GLY A 209 3.91 16.84 6.88
C GLY A 209 2.99 16.78 8.10
N GLY A 210 3.54 16.73 9.32
CA GLY A 210 2.77 16.76 10.57
C GLY A 210 2.10 15.42 10.91
N ARG A 211 0.96 15.49 11.63
CA ARG A 211 0.26 14.29 12.12
C ARG A 211 -0.92 13.86 11.23
N ALA A 212 -1.35 14.69 10.29
CA ALA A 212 -2.58 14.46 9.54
C ALA A 212 -2.54 13.13 8.76
N LEU A 213 -1.45 12.85 8.03
CA LEU A 213 -1.32 11.63 7.27
C LEU A 213 -1.36 10.37 8.15
N LYS A 214 -0.79 10.44 9.37
CA LYS A 214 -0.87 9.33 10.34
C LYS A 214 -2.31 9.01 10.77
N PHE A 215 -3.20 10.01 10.80
CA PHE A 215 -4.62 9.81 11.12
C PHE A 215 -5.43 9.36 9.92
N TYR A 216 -5.26 10.02 8.77
CA TYR A 216 -6.05 9.77 7.57
C TYR A 216 -5.69 8.46 6.86
N SER A 217 -4.44 8.01 6.93
CA SER A 217 -4.04 6.74 6.31
C SER A 217 -4.78 5.55 6.92
N THR A 218 -5.27 4.68 6.06
CA THR A 218 -5.83 3.36 6.41
C THR A 218 -4.71 2.36 6.66
N ILE A 219 -3.66 2.42 5.85
CA ILE A 219 -2.47 1.57 5.94
C ILE A 219 -1.23 2.46 6.03
N ARG A 220 -0.28 2.06 6.87
CA ARG A 220 1.05 2.66 6.92
C ARG A 220 2.10 1.56 6.83
N LEU A 221 3.00 1.70 5.87
CA LEU A 221 4.07 0.77 5.57
C LEU A 221 5.41 1.41 5.88
N GLU A 222 6.17 0.79 6.75
CA GLU A 222 7.56 1.15 7.00
C GLU A 222 8.47 0.27 6.15
N VAL A 223 9.26 0.88 5.28
CA VAL A 223 10.16 0.20 4.34
C VAL A 223 11.60 0.41 4.76
N ARG A 224 12.30 -0.67 5.10
CA ARG A 224 13.70 -0.62 5.55
C ARG A 224 14.56 -1.67 4.85
N ARG A 225 15.75 -1.28 4.42
CA ARG A 225 16.78 -2.23 4.02
C ARG A 225 17.19 -3.09 5.21
N ALA A 226 17.38 -4.40 4.98
CA ALA A 226 17.91 -5.33 5.96
C ALA A 226 19.33 -5.76 5.59
N GLU A 227 19.50 -6.41 4.44
CA GLU A 227 20.75 -7.00 4.01
C GLU A 227 21.04 -6.67 2.54
N GLN A 228 22.34 -6.66 2.16
CA GLN A 228 22.74 -6.57 0.77
C GLN A 228 22.72 -7.98 0.14
N LEU A 229 22.15 -8.09 -1.03
CA LEU A 229 22.19 -9.31 -1.84
C LEU A 229 23.41 -9.25 -2.75
N LYS A 230 24.22 -10.29 -2.71
CA LYS A 230 25.47 -10.40 -3.46
C LYS A 230 25.45 -11.58 -4.41
N GLN A 231 25.99 -11.39 -5.59
CA GLN A 231 26.30 -12.45 -6.55
C GLN A 231 27.82 -12.42 -6.82
N GLY A 232 28.54 -13.36 -6.23
CA GLY A 232 29.99 -13.25 -6.17
C GLY A 232 30.43 -12.04 -5.33
N ASN A 233 31.17 -11.12 -5.95
CA ASN A 233 31.64 -9.88 -5.31
C ASN A 233 30.69 -8.68 -5.57
N ASP A 234 29.73 -8.81 -6.47
CA ASP A 234 28.86 -7.71 -6.88
C ASP A 234 27.61 -7.64 -5.99
N ILE A 235 27.22 -6.43 -5.64
CA ILE A 235 25.96 -6.19 -4.94
C ILE A 235 24.87 -6.04 -5.99
N VAL A 236 23.93 -6.99 -6.02
CA VAL A 236 22.87 -7.08 -7.04
C VAL A 236 21.51 -6.61 -6.55
N GLY A 237 21.37 -6.37 -5.26
CA GLY A 237 20.10 -5.94 -4.67
C GLY A 237 20.16 -5.82 -3.15
N ASN A 238 19.00 -5.65 -2.56
CA ASN A 238 18.84 -5.60 -1.10
C ASN A 238 17.64 -6.44 -0.66
N LYS A 239 17.80 -7.19 0.41
CA LYS A 239 16.67 -7.69 1.18
C LYS A 239 16.03 -6.54 1.93
N THR A 240 14.73 -6.36 1.77
CA THR A 240 13.98 -5.24 2.32
C THR A 240 12.85 -5.75 3.18
N LYS A 241 12.67 -5.14 4.36
CA LYS A 241 11.54 -5.41 5.26
C LYS A 241 10.51 -4.33 5.08
N ILE A 242 9.26 -4.76 4.83
CA ILE A 242 8.09 -3.90 4.74
C ILE A 242 7.18 -4.25 5.90
N LYS A 243 7.15 -3.39 6.92
CA LYS A 243 6.34 -3.59 8.12
C LYS A 243 5.02 -2.83 8.01
N VAL A 244 3.93 -3.53 8.21
CA VAL A 244 2.59 -2.94 8.27
C VAL A 244 2.38 -2.37 9.67
N VAL A 245 2.72 -1.10 9.88
CA VAL A 245 2.66 -0.46 11.22
C VAL A 245 1.27 0.03 11.60
N LYS A 246 0.39 0.20 10.62
CA LYS A 246 -1.02 0.53 10.79
C LYS A 246 -1.84 -0.15 9.72
N ASN A 247 -2.96 -0.74 10.12
CA ASN A 247 -3.92 -1.35 9.21
C ASN A 247 -5.32 -1.22 9.81
N LYS A 248 -6.27 -0.68 9.04
CA LYS A 248 -7.68 -0.55 9.46
C LYS A 248 -8.60 -1.58 8.78
N VAL A 249 -8.05 -2.44 7.92
CA VAL A 249 -8.81 -3.46 7.16
C VAL A 249 -8.44 -4.89 7.54
N ALA A 250 -7.35 -5.07 8.28
CA ALA A 250 -6.88 -6.35 8.80
C ALA A 250 -5.96 -6.13 10.03
N PRO A 251 -5.58 -7.17 10.78
CA PRO A 251 -4.63 -7.05 11.89
C PRO A 251 -3.28 -6.46 11.43
N PRO A 252 -2.76 -5.42 12.12
CA PRO A 252 -1.48 -4.79 11.79
C PRO A 252 -0.27 -5.58 12.30
N PHE A 253 0.92 -5.02 12.11
CA PHE A 253 2.24 -5.45 12.60
C PHE A 253 2.85 -6.67 11.91
N ARG A 254 2.23 -7.16 10.82
CA ARG A 254 2.85 -8.16 9.96
C ARG A 254 4.02 -7.54 9.18
N VAL A 255 4.98 -8.37 8.82
CA VAL A 255 6.18 -7.98 8.07
C VAL A 255 6.26 -8.81 6.79
N ALA A 256 6.45 -8.15 5.66
CA ALA A 256 6.85 -8.78 4.42
C ALA A 256 8.36 -8.61 4.24
N GLU A 257 9.06 -9.68 3.90
CA GLU A 257 10.47 -9.64 3.49
C GLU A 257 10.54 -9.89 1.98
N VAL A 258 11.17 -8.98 1.27
CA VAL A 258 11.25 -9.01 -0.20
C VAL A 258 12.69 -8.75 -0.63
N ASP A 259 13.10 -9.37 -1.74
CA ASP A 259 14.35 -9.05 -2.41
C ASP A 259 14.09 -7.99 -3.47
N ILE A 260 14.66 -6.80 -3.31
CA ILE A 260 14.64 -5.75 -4.34
C ILE A 260 15.94 -5.83 -5.12
N MET A 261 15.83 -6.30 -6.37
CA MET A 261 16.95 -6.44 -7.29
C MET A 261 17.18 -5.12 -8.04
N TYR A 262 18.45 -4.74 -8.19
CA TYR A 262 18.76 -3.50 -8.91
C TYR A 262 18.40 -3.61 -10.38
N GLY A 263 17.60 -2.64 -10.85
CA GLY A 263 17.12 -2.59 -12.22
C GLY A 263 15.97 -3.54 -12.56
N GLU A 264 15.54 -4.43 -11.63
CA GLU A 264 14.43 -5.39 -11.85
C GLU A 264 13.28 -5.20 -10.84
N GLY A 265 13.53 -4.55 -9.69
CA GLY A 265 12.55 -4.37 -8.63
C GLY A 265 12.38 -5.60 -7.74
N ILE A 266 11.18 -5.83 -7.22
CA ILE A 266 10.87 -6.94 -6.32
C ILE A 266 10.94 -8.27 -7.07
N SER A 267 11.73 -9.21 -6.55
CA SER A 267 11.88 -10.57 -7.11
C SER A 267 10.66 -11.42 -6.80
N ARG A 268 9.72 -11.50 -7.75
CA ARG A 268 8.49 -12.32 -7.61
C ARG A 268 8.82 -13.80 -7.44
N GLU A 269 9.79 -14.30 -8.20
CA GLU A 269 10.24 -15.69 -8.12
C GLU A 269 10.86 -15.99 -6.75
N GLY A 270 11.61 -15.03 -6.18
CA GLY A 270 12.16 -15.15 -4.84
C GLY A 270 11.09 -15.31 -3.78
N GLU A 271 10.03 -14.48 -3.83
CA GLU A 271 8.89 -14.59 -2.92
C GLU A 271 8.18 -15.95 -3.05
N ILE A 272 7.96 -16.43 -4.28
CA ILE A 272 7.29 -17.70 -4.53
C ILE A 272 8.11 -18.88 -3.98
N ILE A 273 9.44 -18.87 -4.17
CA ILE A 273 10.33 -19.91 -3.64
C ILE A 273 10.31 -19.91 -2.11
N ASP A 274 10.45 -18.74 -1.49
CA ASP A 274 10.52 -18.63 -0.03
C ASP A 274 9.17 -19.01 0.59
N MET A 275 8.08 -18.40 0.17
CA MET A 275 6.75 -18.67 0.70
C MET A 275 6.26 -20.08 0.36
N GLY A 276 6.54 -20.56 -0.86
CA GLY A 276 6.20 -21.92 -1.26
C GLY A 276 6.94 -22.97 -0.44
N SER A 277 8.19 -22.70 -0.05
CA SER A 277 8.96 -23.58 0.82
C SER A 277 8.47 -23.55 2.25
N ASP A 278 8.11 -22.38 2.78
CA ASP A 278 7.56 -22.22 4.13
C ASP A 278 6.20 -22.92 4.30
N LEU A 279 5.46 -23.08 3.21
CA LEU A 279 4.15 -23.74 3.16
C LEU A 279 4.23 -25.23 2.74
N ASP A 280 5.43 -25.78 2.56
CA ASP A 280 5.62 -27.14 2.01
C ASP A 280 4.97 -27.39 0.63
N ILE A 281 4.59 -26.32 -0.07
CA ILE A 281 4.13 -26.38 -1.47
C ILE A 281 5.33 -26.69 -2.38
N ILE A 282 6.47 -26.05 -2.13
CA ILE A 282 7.77 -26.37 -2.73
C ILE A 282 8.55 -27.18 -1.70
N GLN A 283 8.93 -28.38 -2.08
CA GLN A 283 9.74 -29.26 -1.24
C GLN A 283 11.21 -28.82 -1.28
N LYS A 284 11.82 -28.70 -0.10
CA LYS A 284 13.24 -28.40 0.04
C LYS A 284 13.97 -29.57 0.70
N SER A 285 14.87 -30.22 -0.03
CA SER A 285 15.71 -31.29 0.48
C SER A 285 17.19 -30.91 0.34
N GLY A 286 17.81 -30.56 1.45
CA GLY A 286 19.15 -29.98 1.46
C GLY A 286 19.22 -28.70 0.64
N ALA A 287 20.02 -28.68 -0.42
CA ALA A 287 20.11 -27.53 -1.34
C ALA A 287 19.13 -27.62 -2.52
N TRP A 288 18.36 -28.68 -2.65
CA TRP A 288 17.47 -28.90 -3.79
C TRP A 288 16.05 -28.42 -3.51
N TYR A 289 15.48 -27.72 -4.49
CA TYR A 289 14.07 -27.33 -4.53
C TYR A 289 13.34 -28.16 -5.58
N SER A 290 12.14 -28.65 -5.23
CA SER A 290 11.30 -29.43 -6.14
C SER A 290 9.81 -29.11 -5.94
N TYR A 291 9.02 -29.33 -6.97
CA TYR A 291 7.58 -29.18 -6.97
C TYR A 291 6.94 -30.31 -7.76
N ASN A 292 6.01 -31.09 -7.16
CA ASN A 292 5.38 -32.25 -7.77
C ASN A 292 6.41 -33.22 -8.41
N ASP A 293 7.46 -33.56 -7.68
CA ASP A 293 8.60 -34.39 -8.13
C ASP A 293 9.46 -33.80 -9.25
N GLU A 294 9.14 -32.62 -9.76
CA GLU A 294 9.97 -31.88 -10.71
C GLU A 294 11.03 -31.06 -9.97
N ARG A 295 12.29 -31.18 -10.38
CA ARG A 295 13.39 -30.42 -9.79
C ARG A 295 13.41 -29.00 -10.35
N LEU A 296 13.25 -28.01 -9.46
CA LEU A 296 13.34 -26.59 -9.81
C LEU A 296 14.79 -26.10 -9.88
N GLY A 297 15.69 -26.69 -9.07
CA GLY A 297 17.10 -26.32 -9.09
C GLY A 297 17.83 -26.60 -7.79
N GLN A 298 19.16 -26.60 -7.87
CA GLN A 298 20.04 -26.66 -6.71
C GLN A 298 20.38 -25.23 -6.26
N GLY A 299 19.97 -24.86 -5.07
CA GLY A 299 20.07 -23.52 -4.52
C GLY A 299 18.93 -22.60 -4.96
N ARG A 300 18.70 -21.58 -4.14
CA ARG A 300 17.59 -20.63 -4.31
C ARG A 300 17.65 -19.89 -5.66
N GLU A 301 18.83 -19.45 -6.07
CA GLU A 301 19.00 -18.68 -7.30
C GLU A 301 18.69 -19.50 -8.57
N ASN A 302 19.10 -20.78 -8.61
CA ASN A 302 18.74 -21.64 -9.74
C ASN A 302 17.23 -21.93 -9.79
N ALA A 303 16.59 -22.11 -8.63
CA ALA A 303 15.14 -22.28 -8.56
C ALA A 303 14.39 -21.03 -9.03
N LYS A 304 14.89 -19.82 -8.70
CA LYS A 304 14.34 -18.55 -9.21
C LYS A 304 14.43 -18.45 -10.73
N LEU A 305 15.61 -18.79 -11.30
CA LEU A 305 15.82 -18.78 -12.75
C LEU A 305 14.86 -19.76 -13.45
N PHE A 306 14.72 -20.96 -12.91
CA PHE A 306 13.78 -21.96 -13.43
C PHE A 306 12.34 -21.43 -13.46
N LEU A 307 11.86 -20.79 -12.38
CA LEU A 307 10.52 -20.19 -12.35
C LEU A 307 10.40 -18.98 -13.28
N LYS A 308 11.46 -18.22 -13.51
CA LYS A 308 11.47 -17.11 -14.46
C LYS A 308 11.26 -17.60 -15.90
N GLU A 309 11.84 -18.75 -16.25
CA GLU A 309 11.71 -19.39 -17.56
C GLU A 309 10.39 -20.19 -17.72
N ASN A 310 9.79 -20.63 -16.63
CA ASN A 310 8.58 -21.46 -16.59
C ASN A 310 7.38 -20.70 -16.01
N ALA A 311 6.85 -19.76 -16.78
CA ALA A 311 5.77 -18.88 -16.34
C ALA A 311 4.48 -19.61 -15.90
N ALA A 312 4.11 -20.71 -16.58
CA ALA A 312 2.92 -21.49 -16.23
C ALA A 312 3.05 -22.13 -14.84
N LEU A 313 4.20 -22.73 -14.55
CA LEU A 313 4.50 -23.34 -13.25
C LEU A 313 4.56 -22.28 -12.14
N ARG A 314 5.17 -21.13 -12.43
CA ARG A 314 5.21 -19.98 -11.52
C ARG A 314 3.81 -19.53 -11.12
N LEU A 315 2.90 -19.39 -12.09
CA LEU A 315 1.52 -18.99 -11.85
C LEU A 315 0.75 -20.04 -11.05
N GLU A 316 0.97 -21.33 -11.32
CA GLU A 316 0.34 -22.42 -10.57
C GLU A 316 0.74 -22.40 -9.09
N ILE A 317 2.04 -22.31 -8.80
CA ILE A 317 2.54 -22.25 -7.42
C ILE A 317 2.03 -20.99 -6.72
N MET A 318 2.10 -19.85 -7.39
CA MET A 318 1.59 -18.58 -6.85
C MET A 318 0.09 -18.69 -6.48
N LYS A 319 -0.71 -19.31 -7.34
CA LYS A 319 -2.15 -19.53 -7.07
C LYS A 319 -2.35 -20.36 -5.80
N LYS A 320 -1.61 -21.46 -5.62
CA LYS A 320 -1.70 -22.29 -4.41
C LYS A 320 -1.32 -21.50 -3.14
N ILE A 321 -0.30 -20.65 -3.22
CA ILE A 321 0.08 -19.78 -2.10
C ILE A 321 -1.06 -18.79 -1.79
N ARG A 322 -1.64 -18.15 -2.81
CA ARG A 322 -2.75 -17.22 -2.64
C ARG A 322 -3.99 -17.89 -2.05
N GLU A 323 -4.31 -19.11 -2.52
CA GLU A 323 -5.41 -19.94 -1.97
C GLU A 323 -5.18 -20.29 -0.49
N HIS A 324 -3.96 -20.67 -0.12
CA HIS A 324 -3.59 -20.97 1.27
C HIS A 324 -3.88 -19.79 2.22
N TYR A 325 -3.57 -18.57 1.78
CA TYR A 325 -3.80 -17.35 2.55
C TYR A 325 -5.18 -16.73 2.33
N ASN A 326 -6.06 -17.37 1.57
CA ASN A 326 -7.40 -16.88 1.20
C ASN A 326 -7.37 -15.48 0.56
N LEU A 327 -6.32 -15.14 -0.22
CA LEU A 327 -6.18 -13.82 -0.82
C LEU A 327 -7.16 -13.56 -1.97
N ASP A 328 -7.60 -14.63 -2.64
CA ASP A 328 -8.57 -14.58 -3.76
C ASP A 328 -9.98 -14.99 -3.30
N GLY A 329 -10.10 -15.36 -2.02
CA GLY A 329 -11.34 -15.78 -1.38
C GLY A 329 -12.17 -14.59 -0.90
N GLU A 330 -13.42 -14.89 -0.66
CA GLU A 330 -14.36 -14.01 -0.01
C GLU A 330 -13.90 -13.76 1.43
N HIS A 331 -13.27 -12.62 1.72
CA HIS A 331 -13.03 -12.21 3.09
C HIS A 331 -14.36 -11.89 3.76
N ILE A 332 -14.97 -12.92 4.36
CA ILE A 332 -16.03 -12.76 5.36
C ILE A 332 -15.32 -12.14 6.56
N ALA A 333 -15.79 -10.98 7.03
CA ALA A 333 -15.35 -10.47 8.32
C ALA A 333 -15.53 -11.57 9.37
N PRO A 334 -14.59 -11.79 10.32
CA PRO A 334 -14.78 -12.79 11.34
C PRO A 334 -16.12 -12.52 12.02
N GLU A 335 -17.02 -13.48 11.95
CA GLU A 335 -18.20 -13.50 12.80
C GLU A 335 -17.68 -13.50 14.25
N ASP A 336 -18.16 -12.56 15.05
CA ASP A 336 -17.98 -12.58 16.49
C ASP A 336 -18.65 -13.85 17.05
N THR A 337 -17.91 -14.94 17.06
CA THR A 337 -18.26 -16.14 17.79
C THR A 337 -17.77 -16.00 19.21
N GLU A 338 -18.46 -15.16 19.98
CA GLU A 338 -18.50 -15.26 21.43
C GLU A 338 -19.91 -14.97 21.92
N GLN A 339 -20.79 -15.94 21.73
CA GLN A 339 -21.87 -16.18 22.69
C GLN A 339 -21.22 -16.89 23.89
N MET A 340 -20.72 -16.11 24.83
CA MET A 340 -20.50 -16.63 26.19
C MET A 340 -21.87 -16.95 26.79
N GLU A 341 -22.21 -18.22 26.82
CA GLU A 341 -23.24 -18.72 27.73
C GLU A 341 -22.80 -18.41 29.17
N PHE A 342 -23.44 -17.40 29.76
CA PHE A 342 -23.47 -17.28 31.21
C PHE A 342 -24.34 -18.41 31.72
N ILE A 343 -23.69 -19.43 32.27
CA ILE A 343 -24.34 -20.42 33.13
C ILE A 343 -24.47 -19.76 34.51
N ASP A 344 -25.71 -19.50 34.91
CA ASP A 344 -26.08 -19.18 36.29
C ASP A 344 -25.73 -20.36 37.20
N GLU A 345 -24.94 -20.10 38.26
CA GLU A 345 -25.01 -20.74 39.57
C GLU A 345 -24.96 -19.68 40.67
#